data_c403082301eab2b68eb00c5adb712cdf
#
_entry.id   c403082301eab2b68eb00c5adb712cdf
#
_cell.length_a   1.000
_cell.length_b   1.000
_cell.length_c   1.000
_cell.angle_alpha   90.00
_cell.angle_beta   90.00
_cell.angle_gamma   90.00
#
_symmetry.space_group_name_H-M   'P 1'
#
loop_
_entity.id
_entity.type
_entity.pdbx_description
1 polymer ?
#
loop_
_entity_poly.entity_id
_entity_poly.type
_entity_poly.pdbx_seq_one_letter_code
_entity_poly.pdbx_strand_id
1 'polypeptide(L)'
;DLHLLSRRQRQMCIRDRATRFNPQVGTIKSWDSWRSWENKHVFKYPVIIDNMMNLELLFWASKATGDPSFRNIAISHAEKTMKYQIRKDGSSYHLACYDPETGNFIKGETSQGYSNESTWSRGQGWGIYGFTLCYRETKDPRFLKTAQRMADYYINHPNLPSDKIPWWDFDTHRPGFIPGKFSKTNKYIQNYRDASAASVTASALLELSSYVKDDKKKIYTETALQILTSLSSPEYRAEEGKNGNFILKHSTGAIPHGSEVDVPLIYADYYFLEALLRYNRMINNKPIL
;
A
#
# COMPACT_ATOMS: atom_id res chain seq x y z
N ASP A 1 12.23 13.13 -28.32
CA ASP A 1 11.30 12.02 -28.41
C ASP A 1 10.90 11.56 -27.02
N LEU A 2 9.66 11.88 -26.59
CA LEU A 2 9.11 11.58 -25.26
C LEU A 2 9.05 10.06 -25.00
N HIS A 3 8.89 9.25 -26.02
CA HIS A 3 8.91 7.78 -25.91
C HIS A 3 10.29 7.23 -25.53
N LEU A 4 11.36 7.77 -26.05
CA LEU A 4 12.73 7.37 -25.70
C LEU A 4 13.08 7.77 -24.26
N LEU A 5 12.67 8.96 -23.81
CA LEU A 5 12.87 9.42 -22.45
C LEU A 5 12.11 8.54 -21.44
N SER A 6 10.83 8.25 -21.69
CA SER A 6 10.03 7.39 -20.83
C SER A 6 10.55 5.95 -20.76
N ARG A 7 11.11 5.44 -21.88
CA ARG A 7 11.74 4.11 -21.92
C ARG A 7 13.03 4.07 -21.10
N ARG A 8 13.88 5.09 -21.22
CA ARG A 8 15.12 5.22 -20.42
C ARG A 8 14.81 5.34 -18.93
N GLN A 9 13.82 6.14 -18.57
CA GLN A 9 13.41 6.32 -17.18
C GLN A 9 12.88 5.01 -16.59
N ARG A 10 12.04 4.26 -17.31
CA ARG A 10 11.58 2.92 -16.88
C ARG A 10 12.73 1.94 -16.68
N GLN A 11 13.70 1.91 -17.60
CA GLN A 11 14.90 1.07 -17.48
C GLN A 11 15.74 1.44 -16.25
N MET A 12 15.88 2.74 -15.96
CA MET A 12 16.56 3.23 -14.76
C MET A 12 15.86 2.75 -13.48
N CYS A 13 14.55 2.92 -13.39
CA CYS A 13 13.75 2.48 -12.23
C CYS A 13 13.82 0.95 -12.03
N ILE A 14 13.82 0.16 -13.10
CA ILE A 14 13.94 -1.30 -13.05
C ILE A 14 15.31 -1.70 -12.52
N ARG A 15 16.38 -1.11 -13.06
CA ARG A 15 17.75 -1.38 -12.63
C ARG A 15 17.96 -0.99 -11.17
N ASP A 16 17.54 0.19 -10.78
CA ASP A 16 17.67 0.67 -9.39
C ASP A 16 17.00 -0.31 -8.41
N ARG A 17 15.79 -0.76 -8.70
CA ARG A 17 15.10 -1.74 -7.85
C ARG A 17 15.81 -3.10 -7.81
N ALA A 18 16.25 -3.61 -8.95
CA ALA A 18 16.95 -4.88 -9.01
C ALA A 18 18.29 -4.83 -8.26
N THR A 19 19.03 -3.71 -8.33
CA THR A 19 20.31 -3.53 -7.62
C THR A 19 20.15 -3.41 -6.11
N ARG A 20 18.98 -3.01 -5.62
CA ARG A 20 18.69 -2.95 -4.17
C ARG A 20 18.21 -4.28 -3.58
N PHE A 21 18.07 -5.31 -4.40
CA PHE A 21 17.74 -6.65 -3.95
C PHE A 21 18.95 -7.33 -3.30
N ASN A 22 18.75 -7.86 -2.09
CA ASN A 22 19.75 -8.70 -1.42
C ASN A 22 19.23 -10.14 -1.38
N PRO A 23 19.90 -11.09 -2.03
CA PRO A 23 19.46 -12.50 -2.09
C PRO A 23 19.49 -13.18 -0.72
N GLN A 24 20.35 -12.75 0.21
CA GLN A 24 20.41 -13.29 1.57
C GLN A 24 19.16 -12.91 2.37
N VAL A 25 18.71 -11.65 2.25
CA VAL A 25 17.47 -11.18 2.86
C VAL A 25 16.25 -11.66 2.08
N GLY A 26 16.36 -11.72 0.74
CA GLY A 26 15.27 -12.08 -0.17
C GLY A 26 14.29 -10.94 -0.43
N THR A 27 14.72 -9.67 -0.20
CA THR A 27 13.89 -8.49 -0.42
C THR A 27 14.65 -7.36 -1.10
N ILE A 28 13.90 -6.36 -1.57
CA ILE A 28 14.41 -5.09 -2.09
C ILE A 28 14.48 -4.11 -0.92
N LYS A 29 15.66 -3.58 -0.62
CA LYS A 29 15.87 -2.58 0.41
C LYS A 29 15.20 -1.26 0.04
N SER A 30 14.49 -0.64 0.99
CA SER A 30 13.81 0.65 0.75
C SER A 30 14.71 1.85 0.96
N TRP A 31 15.37 1.93 2.11
CA TRP A 31 16.28 3.02 2.49
C TRP A 31 17.64 2.48 2.89
N ASP A 32 18.65 3.32 2.90
CA ASP A 32 19.99 2.90 3.27
C ASP A 32 20.10 2.51 4.75
N SER A 33 19.32 3.17 5.59
CA SER A 33 19.19 2.84 7.00
C SER A 33 17.87 3.39 7.56
N TRP A 34 17.48 2.85 8.73
CA TRP A 34 16.37 3.34 9.53
C TRP A 34 16.81 3.49 10.98
N ARG A 35 16.61 4.68 11.56
CA ARG A 35 16.85 4.91 13.00
C ARG A 35 15.55 4.71 13.75
N SER A 36 15.50 3.65 14.56
CA SER A 36 14.34 3.34 15.40
C SER A 36 13.97 4.50 16.33
N TRP A 37 12.68 4.73 16.47
CA TRP A 37 12.19 5.70 17.44
C TRP A 37 12.33 5.22 18.88
N GLU A 38 12.31 3.89 19.12
CA GLU A 38 12.30 3.32 20.46
C GLU A 38 13.64 3.44 21.18
N ASN A 39 14.71 3.07 20.52
CA ASN A 39 16.02 2.90 21.15
C ASN A 39 17.17 3.55 20.38
N LYS A 40 16.86 4.33 19.35
CA LYS A 40 17.82 4.98 18.45
C LYS A 40 18.74 4.00 17.70
N HIS A 41 18.46 2.71 17.75
CA HIS A 41 19.18 1.71 16.96
C HIS A 41 19.06 2.01 15.47
N VAL A 42 20.14 1.80 14.73
CA VAL A 42 20.18 2.02 13.29
C VAL A 42 20.15 0.67 12.58
N PHE A 43 18.99 0.36 11.98
CA PHE A 43 18.83 -0.81 11.13
C PHE A 43 19.41 -0.53 9.74
N LYS A 44 20.25 -1.42 9.25
CA LYS A 44 20.95 -1.27 7.95
C LYS A 44 20.12 -1.75 6.76
N TYR A 45 19.04 -2.49 7.00
CA TYR A 45 18.20 -3.06 5.95
C TYR A 45 16.70 -2.94 6.25
N PRO A 46 16.16 -1.71 6.12
CA PRO A 46 14.73 -1.46 6.26
C PRO A 46 13.98 -1.72 4.95
N VAL A 47 12.78 -2.32 5.06
CA VAL A 47 11.90 -2.66 3.94
C VAL A 47 10.49 -2.18 4.26
N ILE A 48 9.94 -1.23 3.49
CA ILE A 48 8.59 -0.72 3.65
C ILE A 48 7.58 -1.53 2.83
N ILE A 49 6.35 -1.58 3.33
CA ILE A 49 5.24 -2.29 2.68
C ILE A 49 4.91 -1.74 1.30
N ASP A 50 5.20 -0.46 1.06
CA ASP A 50 5.02 0.24 -0.20
C ASP A 50 5.74 -0.43 -1.38
N ASN A 51 6.85 -1.13 -1.10
CA ASN A 51 7.54 -1.89 -2.14
C ASN A 51 6.63 -2.89 -2.85
N MET A 52 5.55 -3.34 -2.20
CA MET A 52 4.63 -4.31 -2.80
C MET A 52 3.95 -3.77 -4.07
N MET A 53 3.55 -2.49 -4.10
CA MET A 53 2.96 -1.91 -5.32
C MET A 53 3.98 -1.77 -6.45
N ASN A 54 5.25 -1.64 -6.13
CA ASN A 54 6.33 -1.50 -7.10
C ASN A 54 6.70 -2.83 -7.81
N LEU A 55 6.24 -3.97 -7.31
CA LEU A 55 6.56 -5.28 -7.89
C LEU A 55 5.96 -5.45 -9.29
N GLU A 56 4.89 -4.72 -9.60
CA GLU A 56 4.27 -4.70 -10.93
C GLU A 56 5.29 -4.37 -12.03
N LEU A 57 6.15 -3.38 -11.78
CA LEU A 57 7.20 -3.00 -12.72
C LEU A 57 8.20 -4.14 -12.98
N LEU A 58 8.51 -4.96 -11.98
CA LEU A 58 9.40 -6.11 -12.13
C LEU A 58 8.73 -7.25 -12.90
N PHE A 59 7.47 -7.55 -12.63
CA PHE A 59 6.71 -8.52 -13.43
C PHE A 59 6.60 -8.09 -14.89
N TRP A 60 6.31 -6.81 -15.13
CA TRP A 60 6.29 -6.25 -16.47
C TRP A 60 7.67 -6.35 -17.14
N ALA A 61 8.74 -6.01 -16.43
CA ALA A 61 10.11 -6.09 -16.96
C ALA A 61 10.47 -7.51 -17.38
N SER A 62 10.13 -8.50 -16.56
CA SER A 62 10.36 -9.92 -16.89
C SER A 62 9.65 -10.32 -18.19
N LYS A 63 8.39 -9.92 -18.37
CA LYS A 63 7.62 -10.17 -19.60
C LYS A 63 8.22 -9.44 -20.80
N ALA A 64 8.61 -8.19 -20.63
CA ALA A 64 9.09 -7.33 -21.71
C ALA A 64 10.51 -7.70 -22.19
N THR A 65 11.35 -8.23 -21.32
CA THR A 65 12.75 -8.59 -21.61
C THR A 65 12.99 -10.08 -21.80
N GLY A 66 12.10 -10.93 -21.31
CA GLY A 66 12.29 -12.37 -21.23
C GLY A 66 13.21 -12.80 -20.06
N ASP A 67 13.73 -11.86 -19.26
CA ASP A 67 14.60 -12.17 -18.13
C ASP A 67 13.77 -12.56 -16.89
N PRO A 68 13.85 -13.85 -16.44
CA PRO A 68 13.09 -14.32 -15.30
C PRO A 68 13.60 -13.76 -13.96
N SER A 69 14.78 -13.19 -13.91
CA SER A 69 15.37 -12.66 -12.66
C SER A 69 14.49 -11.61 -12.01
N PHE A 70 13.90 -10.71 -12.79
CA PHE A 70 12.98 -9.69 -12.29
C PHE A 70 11.74 -10.30 -11.62
N ARG A 71 11.14 -11.30 -12.25
CA ARG A 71 9.99 -12.03 -11.68
C ARG A 71 10.37 -12.76 -10.39
N ASN A 72 11.54 -13.38 -10.35
CA ASN A 72 12.02 -14.09 -9.17
C ASN A 72 12.29 -13.15 -8.00
N ILE A 73 12.86 -11.97 -8.24
CA ILE A 73 13.02 -10.90 -7.25
C ILE A 73 11.65 -10.48 -6.69
N ALA A 74 10.66 -10.26 -7.56
CA ALA A 74 9.32 -9.84 -7.13
C ALA A 74 8.65 -10.90 -6.25
N ILE A 75 8.72 -12.17 -6.62
CA ILE A 75 8.15 -13.29 -5.85
C ILE A 75 8.86 -13.42 -4.51
N SER A 76 10.19 -13.42 -4.48
CA SER A 76 10.97 -13.52 -3.25
C SER A 76 10.61 -12.39 -2.27
N HIS A 77 10.52 -11.15 -2.78
CA HIS A 77 10.12 -10.00 -1.97
C HIS A 77 8.71 -10.18 -1.39
N ALA A 78 7.74 -10.56 -2.21
CA ALA A 78 6.36 -10.77 -1.78
C ALA A 78 6.23 -11.89 -0.72
N GLU A 79 6.96 -12.99 -0.87
CA GLU A 79 6.98 -14.09 0.11
C GLU A 79 7.55 -13.64 1.47
N LYS A 80 8.62 -12.85 1.47
CA LYS A 80 9.20 -12.30 2.70
C LYS A 80 8.26 -11.29 3.36
N THR A 81 7.64 -10.41 2.57
CA THR A 81 6.64 -9.46 3.07
C THR A 81 5.44 -10.19 3.69
N MET A 82 4.90 -11.21 2.99
CA MET A 82 3.80 -12.03 3.49
C MET A 82 4.13 -12.67 4.85
N LYS A 83 5.36 -13.13 5.02
CA LYS A 83 5.80 -13.83 6.23
C LYS A 83 6.05 -12.90 7.43
N TYR A 84 6.59 -11.71 7.21
CA TYR A 84 7.16 -10.89 8.27
C TYR A 84 6.48 -9.52 8.46
N GLN A 85 5.82 -8.99 7.41
CA GLN A 85 5.13 -7.70 7.53
C GLN A 85 3.62 -7.84 7.74
N ILE A 86 3.02 -9.01 7.43
CA ILE A 86 1.59 -9.23 7.61
C ILE A 86 1.35 -9.98 8.91
N ARG A 87 0.64 -9.34 9.85
CA ARG A 87 0.28 -9.92 11.14
C ARG A 87 -0.81 -10.99 10.98
N LYS A 88 -1.03 -11.78 12.02
CA LYS A 88 -2.01 -12.89 11.99
C LYS A 88 -3.45 -12.43 11.72
N ASP A 89 -3.82 -11.26 12.20
CA ASP A 89 -5.13 -10.64 12.01
C ASP A 89 -5.35 -10.02 10.61
N GLY A 90 -4.31 -9.97 9.78
CA GLY A 90 -4.35 -9.35 8.44
C GLY A 90 -3.89 -7.90 8.41
N SER A 91 -3.56 -7.31 9.55
CA SER A 91 -2.93 -5.99 9.59
C SER A 91 -1.47 -6.03 9.12
N SER A 92 -0.90 -4.89 8.79
CA SER A 92 0.48 -4.78 8.32
C SER A 92 1.38 -3.94 9.22
N TYR A 93 2.65 -4.33 9.34
CA TYR A 93 3.70 -3.39 9.71
C TYR A 93 4.02 -2.49 8.52
N HIS A 94 4.26 -1.20 8.77
CA HIS A 94 4.80 -0.32 7.74
C HIS A 94 6.20 -0.78 7.32
N LEU A 95 7.04 -1.09 8.30
CA LEU A 95 8.46 -1.35 8.15
C LEU A 95 8.83 -2.74 8.69
N ALA A 96 9.61 -3.49 7.92
CA ALA A 96 10.34 -4.68 8.39
C ALA A 96 11.84 -4.40 8.37
N CYS A 97 12.52 -4.62 9.50
CA CYS A 97 13.95 -4.47 9.61
C CYS A 97 14.62 -5.84 9.57
N TYR A 98 15.64 -5.96 8.73
CA TYR A 98 16.40 -7.20 8.55
C TYR A 98 17.89 -6.99 8.83
N ASP A 99 18.56 -8.08 9.17
CA ASP A 99 20.00 -8.19 9.15
C ASP A 99 20.48 -8.50 7.72
N PRO A 100 21.28 -7.63 7.09
CA PRO A 100 21.70 -7.84 5.70
C PRO A 100 22.68 -9.01 5.52
N GLU A 101 23.37 -9.46 6.56
CA GLU A 101 24.39 -10.51 6.52
C GLU A 101 23.77 -11.90 6.72
N THR A 102 22.83 -12.02 7.66
CA THR A 102 22.16 -13.28 7.96
C THR A 102 20.82 -13.46 7.25
N GLY A 103 20.22 -12.39 6.75
CA GLY A 103 18.88 -12.38 6.17
C GLY A 103 17.74 -12.50 7.19
N ASN A 104 18.06 -12.47 8.48
CA ASN A 104 17.07 -12.64 9.54
C ASN A 104 16.19 -11.41 9.70
N PHE A 105 14.90 -11.64 9.89
CA PHE A 105 13.98 -10.60 10.34
C PHE A 105 14.31 -10.25 11.80
N ILE A 106 14.46 -8.96 12.05
CA ILE A 106 14.76 -8.45 13.38
C ILE A 106 13.49 -7.96 14.05
N LYS A 107 12.75 -7.04 13.38
CA LYS A 107 11.63 -6.34 14.00
C LYS A 107 10.72 -5.68 12.97
N GLY A 108 9.42 -5.57 13.29
CA GLY A 108 8.48 -4.67 12.63
C GLY A 108 8.45 -3.30 13.32
N GLU A 109 8.45 -2.23 12.52
CA GLU A 109 8.36 -0.86 13.00
C GLU A 109 7.48 0.01 12.09
N THR A 110 7.38 1.29 12.41
CA THR A 110 6.72 2.27 11.55
C THR A 110 7.58 3.53 11.40
N SER A 111 7.42 4.20 10.26
CA SER A 111 7.96 5.53 9.97
C SER A 111 6.84 6.54 9.68
N GLN A 112 5.75 6.09 9.09
CA GLN A 112 4.63 6.94 8.67
C GLN A 112 3.35 6.67 9.46
N GLY A 113 3.26 5.55 10.21
CA GLY A 113 2.12 5.21 11.05
C GLY A 113 2.20 5.80 12.46
N TYR A 114 1.16 5.59 13.24
CA TYR A 114 0.96 6.14 14.58
C TYR A 114 1.89 5.51 15.61
N SER A 115 2.04 4.20 15.59
CA SER A 115 2.99 3.45 16.43
C SER A 115 3.43 2.16 15.73
N ASN A 116 4.44 1.47 16.30
CA ASN A 116 4.89 0.18 15.76
C ASN A 116 3.80 -0.90 15.83
N GLU A 117 2.88 -0.78 16.78
CA GLU A 117 1.77 -1.71 17.01
C GLU A 117 0.54 -1.37 16.17
N SER A 118 0.44 -0.12 15.68
CA SER A 118 -0.70 0.35 14.89
C SER A 118 -0.64 -0.11 13.43
N THR A 119 -1.67 0.24 12.68
CA THR A 119 -1.79 -0.09 11.26
C THR A 119 -1.95 1.18 10.45
N TRP A 120 -0.88 1.61 9.80
CA TRP A 120 -0.89 2.72 8.88
C TRP A 120 -1.77 2.41 7.65
N SER A 121 -2.78 3.25 7.41
CA SER A 121 -3.88 2.91 6.49
C SER A 121 -3.42 2.79 5.04
N ARG A 122 -2.55 3.67 4.58
CA ARG A 122 -2.03 3.57 3.21
C ARG A 122 -1.12 2.35 3.04
N GLY A 123 -0.35 1.99 4.06
CA GLY A 123 0.44 0.75 4.04
C GLY A 123 -0.45 -0.49 3.91
N GLN A 124 -1.59 -0.50 4.60
CA GLN A 124 -2.58 -1.56 4.43
C GLN A 124 -3.10 -1.62 3.00
N GLY A 125 -3.43 -0.47 2.41
CA GLY A 125 -3.84 -0.37 1.00
C GLY A 125 -2.77 -0.89 0.04
N TRP A 126 -1.49 -0.51 0.24
CA TRP A 126 -0.37 -1.02 -0.57
C TRP A 126 -0.24 -2.53 -0.50
N GLY A 127 -0.43 -3.12 0.68
CA GLY A 127 -0.42 -4.56 0.85
C GLY A 127 -1.54 -5.26 0.10
N ILE A 128 -2.78 -4.77 0.20
CA ILE A 128 -3.94 -5.33 -0.53
C ILE A 128 -3.67 -5.27 -2.03
N TYR A 129 -3.26 -4.11 -2.55
CA TYR A 129 -2.93 -3.92 -3.96
C TYR A 129 -1.80 -4.85 -4.41
N GLY A 130 -0.69 -4.85 -3.69
CA GLY A 130 0.49 -5.61 -4.06
C GLY A 130 0.30 -7.13 -4.02
N PHE A 131 -0.41 -7.67 -3.02
CA PHE A 131 -0.69 -9.11 -3.01
C PHE A 131 -1.73 -9.52 -4.05
N THR A 132 -2.68 -8.64 -4.38
CA THR A 132 -3.62 -8.87 -5.49
C THR A 132 -2.89 -8.96 -6.81
N LEU A 133 -1.99 -8.01 -7.11
CA LEU A 133 -1.18 -8.05 -8.31
C LEU A 133 -0.22 -9.26 -8.34
N CYS A 134 0.38 -9.64 -7.21
CA CYS A 134 1.22 -10.84 -7.15
C CYS A 134 0.43 -12.11 -7.50
N TYR A 135 -0.82 -12.21 -7.03
CA TYR A 135 -1.71 -13.30 -7.45
C TYR A 135 -2.02 -13.23 -8.95
N ARG A 136 -2.32 -12.06 -9.49
CA ARG A 136 -2.52 -11.87 -10.93
C ARG A 136 -1.38 -12.45 -11.75
N GLU A 137 -0.15 -12.14 -11.35
CA GLU A 137 1.06 -12.45 -12.09
C GLU A 137 1.56 -13.89 -11.89
N THR A 138 1.27 -14.49 -10.73
CA THR A 138 1.83 -15.82 -10.37
C THR A 138 0.81 -16.93 -10.31
N LYS A 139 -0.47 -16.60 -10.08
CA LYS A 139 -1.56 -17.51 -9.73
C LYS A 139 -1.31 -18.31 -8.44
N ASP A 140 -0.36 -17.88 -7.61
CA ASP A 140 -0.10 -18.50 -6.32
C ASP A 140 -1.22 -18.18 -5.31
N PRO A 141 -1.98 -19.18 -4.85
CA PRO A 141 -3.14 -18.95 -3.96
C PRO A 141 -2.75 -18.37 -2.60
N ARG A 142 -1.47 -18.44 -2.20
CA ARG A 142 -0.99 -17.85 -0.95
C ARG A 142 -1.12 -16.34 -0.98
N PHE A 143 -0.81 -15.71 -2.13
CA PHE A 143 -0.95 -14.27 -2.32
C PHE A 143 -2.42 -13.84 -2.33
N LEU A 144 -3.30 -14.58 -3.00
CA LEU A 144 -4.74 -14.32 -2.96
C LEU A 144 -5.30 -14.38 -1.54
N LYS A 145 -4.95 -15.42 -0.78
CA LYS A 145 -5.38 -15.57 0.61
C LYS A 145 -4.87 -14.43 1.48
N THR A 146 -3.65 -13.94 1.24
CA THR A 146 -3.09 -12.81 1.97
C THR A 146 -3.80 -11.51 1.62
N ALA A 147 -4.05 -11.23 0.33
CA ALA A 147 -4.82 -10.07 -0.10
C ALA A 147 -6.23 -10.06 0.54
N GLN A 148 -6.93 -11.21 0.56
CA GLN A 148 -8.23 -11.33 1.20
C GLN A 148 -8.18 -11.02 2.70
N ARG A 149 -7.22 -11.59 3.45
CA ARG A 149 -7.08 -11.32 4.88
C ARG A 149 -6.84 -9.84 5.18
N MET A 150 -6.01 -9.19 4.36
CA MET A 150 -5.72 -7.76 4.50
C MET A 150 -6.94 -6.90 4.14
N ALA A 151 -7.68 -7.28 3.10
CA ALA A 151 -8.94 -6.63 2.73
C ALA A 151 -10.01 -6.79 3.81
N ASP A 152 -10.16 -8.01 4.34
CA ASP A 152 -11.11 -8.31 5.42
C ASP A 152 -10.77 -7.48 6.69
N TYR A 153 -9.48 -7.30 7.02
CA TYR A 153 -9.05 -6.42 8.10
C TYR A 153 -9.47 -4.97 7.87
N TYR A 154 -9.20 -4.42 6.68
CA TYR A 154 -9.58 -3.05 6.33
C TYR A 154 -11.10 -2.85 6.47
N ILE A 155 -11.87 -3.72 5.83
CA ILE A 155 -13.33 -3.57 5.71
C ILE A 155 -14.04 -3.68 7.07
N ASN A 156 -13.57 -4.61 7.92
CA ASN A 156 -14.18 -4.92 9.20
C ASN A 156 -13.54 -4.20 10.38
N HIS A 157 -12.58 -3.30 10.14
CA HIS A 157 -11.93 -2.61 11.23
C HIS A 157 -12.92 -1.71 12.00
N PRO A 158 -13.03 -1.85 13.34
CA PRO A 158 -14.05 -1.15 14.11
C PRO A 158 -13.94 0.38 14.07
N ASN A 159 -12.74 0.89 13.76
CA ASN A 159 -12.47 2.33 13.64
C ASN A 159 -12.55 2.84 12.20
N LEU A 160 -12.96 2.03 11.24
CA LEU A 160 -13.20 2.49 9.87
C LEU A 160 -14.49 3.31 9.82
N PRO A 161 -14.43 4.59 9.40
CA PRO A 161 -15.62 5.42 9.29
C PRO A 161 -16.66 4.86 8.30
N SER A 162 -17.91 5.27 8.47
CA SER A 162 -19.05 4.77 7.67
C SER A 162 -18.90 5.06 6.17
N ASP A 163 -18.24 6.16 5.80
CA ASP A 163 -17.93 6.54 4.41
C ASP A 163 -16.79 5.72 3.77
N LYS A 164 -16.18 4.80 4.54
CA LYS A 164 -15.08 3.93 4.14
C LYS A 164 -13.77 4.64 3.80
N ILE A 165 -13.65 5.93 4.03
CA ILE A 165 -12.38 6.63 3.96
C ILE A 165 -11.68 6.50 5.31
N PRO A 166 -10.51 5.86 5.41
CA PRO A 166 -9.90 5.58 6.70
C PRO A 166 -9.29 6.85 7.32
N TRP A 167 -9.09 6.80 8.62
CA TRP A 167 -8.11 7.65 9.26
C TRP A 167 -6.73 7.35 8.68
N TRP A 168 -5.79 8.29 8.79
CA TRP A 168 -4.41 8.09 8.32
C TRP A 168 -3.71 6.87 8.93
N ASP A 169 -4.19 6.44 10.11
CA ASP A 169 -3.84 5.18 10.76
C ASP A 169 -5.09 4.61 11.42
N PHE A 170 -5.32 3.31 11.29
CA PHE A 170 -6.53 2.66 11.78
C PHE A 170 -6.70 2.73 13.29
N ASP A 171 -5.61 2.88 14.02
CA ASP A 171 -5.61 2.81 15.48
C ASP A 171 -5.63 4.18 16.15
N THR A 172 -5.60 5.28 15.39
CA THR A 172 -5.85 6.62 15.93
C THR A 172 -7.29 6.71 16.44
N HIS A 173 -7.48 7.23 17.64
CA HIS A 173 -8.79 7.33 18.31
C HIS A 173 -9.55 6.00 18.50
N ARG A 174 -8.88 4.87 18.28
CA ARG A 174 -9.50 3.57 18.54
C ARG A 174 -9.63 3.37 20.06
N PRO A 175 -10.85 3.14 20.59
CA PRO A 175 -11.05 2.89 22.02
C PRO A 175 -10.19 1.70 22.48
N GLY A 176 -9.48 1.88 23.58
CA GLY A 176 -8.64 0.83 24.17
C GLY A 176 -7.31 0.55 23.46
N PHE A 177 -7.00 1.23 22.35
CA PHE A 177 -5.68 1.12 21.76
C PHE A 177 -4.67 1.95 22.55
N ILE A 178 -3.58 1.30 22.95
CA ILE A 178 -2.47 1.95 23.65
C ILE A 178 -1.29 1.98 22.69
N PRO A 179 -0.91 3.16 22.17
CA PRO A 179 0.28 3.27 21.33
C PRO A 179 1.53 2.97 22.15
N GLY A 180 2.54 2.39 21.51
CA GLY A 180 3.83 2.16 22.14
C GLY A 180 4.44 3.47 22.69
N LYS A 181 5.25 3.33 23.73
CA LYS A 181 5.85 4.44 24.50
C LYS A 181 6.59 5.48 23.64
N PHE A 182 6.96 5.16 22.42
CA PHE A 182 7.80 5.97 21.55
C PHE A 182 7.08 6.51 20.32
N SER A 183 5.74 6.48 20.30
CA SER A 183 4.99 7.14 19.24
C SER A 183 5.35 8.63 19.19
N LYS A 184 5.88 9.10 18.07
CA LYS A 184 6.20 10.53 17.86
C LYS A 184 4.96 11.40 17.65
N THR A 185 3.81 10.79 17.50
CA THR A 185 2.59 11.45 17.05
C THR A 185 1.65 11.86 18.18
N ASN A 186 2.04 11.71 19.44
CA ASN A 186 1.26 12.18 20.59
C ASN A 186 0.90 13.68 20.53
N LYS A 187 1.60 14.46 19.68
CA LYS A 187 1.30 15.88 19.40
C LYS A 187 0.28 16.09 18.29
N TYR A 188 0.00 15.08 17.46
CA TYR A 188 -0.75 15.20 16.21
C TYR A 188 -1.90 14.20 16.13
N ILE A 189 -2.45 13.78 17.27
CA ILE A 189 -3.66 12.96 17.31
C ILE A 189 -4.83 13.82 16.83
N GLN A 190 -4.85 14.12 15.54
CA GLN A 190 -5.96 14.80 14.89
C GLN A 190 -6.63 13.82 13.93
N ASN A 191 -7.91 14.04 13.73
CA ASN A 191 -8.78 13.21 12.89
C ASN A 191 -8.52 13.46 11.40
N TYR A 192 -7.28 13.20 10.95
CA TYR A 192 -6.97 13.30 9.52
C TYR A 192 -7.42 12.04 8.78
N ARG A 193 -8.13 12.27 7.70
CA ARG A 193 -8.49 11.23 6.74
C ARG A 193 -7.33 10.98 5.78
N ASP A 194 -7.33 9.82 5.14
CA ASP A 194 -6.40 9.56 4.05
C ASP A 194 -7.13 9.08 2.79
N ALA A 195 -7.51 10.04 1.95
CA ALA A 195 -8.12 9.77 0.65
C ALA A 195 -7.21 8.93 -0.25
N SER A 196 -5.89 9.05 -0.11
CA SER A 196 -4.95 8.23 -0.88
C SER A 196 -5.01 6.75 -0.50
N ALA A 197 -5.10 6.42 0.79
CA ALA A 197 -5.28 5.06 1.25
C ALA A 197 -6.60 4.45 0.74
N ALA A 198 -7.67 5.26 0.74
CA ALA A 198 -8.96 4.86 0.20
C ALA A 198 -8.91 4.58 -1.30
N SER A 199 -8.28 5.47 -2.08
CA SER A 199 -8.14 5.33 -3.54
C SER A 199 -7.42 4.04 -3.92
N VAL A 200 -6.27 3.78 -3.30
CA VAL A 200 -5.49 2.54 -3.50
C VAL A 200 -6.32 1.31 -3.14
N THR A 201 -7.03 1.38 -2.00
CA THR A 201 -7.85 0.25 -1.54
C THR A 201 -9.03 -0.01 -2.49
N ALA A 202 -9.72 1.02 -2.97
CA ALA A 202 -10.81 0.86 -3.94
C ALA A 202 -10.33 0.18 -5.22
N SER A 203 -9.20 0.65 -5.78
CA SER A 203 -8.60 0.03 -6.95
C SER A 203 -8.23 -1.43 -6.72
N ALA A 204 -7.60 -1.74 -5.58
CA ALA A 204 -7.23 -3.09 -5.20
C ALA A 204 -8.45 -4.02 -5.01
N LEU A 205 -9.51 -3.55 -4.34
CA LEU A 205 -10.73 -4.33 -4.08
C LEU A 205 -11.49 -4.67 -5.37
N LEU A 206 -11.56 -3.75 -6.33
CA LEU A 206 -12.16 -4.02 -7.64
C LEU A 206 -11.43 -5.14 -8.37
N GLU A 207 -10.10 -5.12 -8.40
CA GLU A 207 -9.33 -6.22 -8.98
C GLU A 207 -9.49 -7.51 -8.17
N LEU A 208 -9.36 -7.45 -6.85
CA LEU A 208 -9.49 -8.61 -5.96
C LEU A 208 -10.86 -9.28 -6.11
N SER A 209 -11.92 -8.50 -6.28
CA SER A 209 -13.28 -9.01 -6.47
C SER A 209 -13.41 -9.92 -7.70
N SER A 210 -12.56 -9.73 -8.72
CA SER A 210 -12.55 -10.57 -9.92
C SER A 210 -11.94 -11.96 -9.70
N TYR A 211 -11.24 -12.16 -8.59
CA TYR A 211 -10.56 -13.43 -8.26
C TYR A 211 -11.27 -14.25 -7.17
N VAL A 212 -12.34 -13.71 -6.62
CA VAL A 212 -13.15 -14.37 -5.59
C VAL A 212 -14.60 -14.55 -6.06
N LYS A 213 -15.37 -15.35 -5.33
CA LYS A 213 -16.78 -15.67 -5.67
C LYS A 213 -17.72 -15.26 -4.54
N ASP A 214 -19.01 -15.37 -4.81
CA ASP A 214 -20.08 -15.28 -3.85
C ASP A 214 -20.03 -14.02 -2.97
N ASP A 215 -20.24 -14.16 -1.69
CA ASP A 215 -20.32 -13.05 -0.74
C ASP A 215 -19.05 -12.18 -0.73
N LYS A 216 -17.88 -12.78 -0.86
CA LYS A 216 -16.62 -11.99 -0.89
C LYS A 216 -16.54 -11.09 -2.12
N LYS A 217 -16.95 -11.56 -3.29
CA LYS A 217 -17.01 -10.74 -4.49
C LYS A 217 -17.94 -9.55 -4.27
N LYS A 218 -19.13 -9.81 -3.72
CA LYS A 218 -20.11 -8.77 -3.42
C LYS A 218 -19.55 -7.75 -2.43
N ILE A 219 -19.04 -8.19 -1.28
CA ILE A 219 -18.51 -7.33 -0.22
C ILE A 219 -17.39 -6.43 -0.76
N TYR A 220 -16.41 -6.99 -1.48
CA TYR A 220 -15.28 -6.21 -2.01
C TYR A 220 -15.74 -5.20 -3.06
N THR A 221 -16.66 -5.58 -3.95
CA THR A 221 -17.20 -4.67 -4.95
C THR A 221 -18.02 -3.55 -4.29
N GLU A 222 -18.93 -3.86 -3.38
CA GLU A 222 -19.76 -2.87 -2.68
C GLU A 222 -18.91 -1.90 -1.85
N THR A 223 -17.89 -2.41 -1.15
CA THR A 223 -16.96 -1.55 -0.40
C THR A 223 -16.19 -0.61 -1.32
N ALA A 224 -15.68 -1.11 -2.44
CA ALA A 224 -14.98 -0.28 -3.42
C ALA A 224 -15.90 0.81 -3.99
N LEU A 225 -17.15 0.47 -4.30
CA LEU A 225 -18.15 1.44 -4.79
C LEU A 225 -18.49 2.49 -3.74
N GLN A 226 -18.62 2.09 -2.48
CA GLN A 226 -18.85 3.03 -1.38
C GLN A 226 -17.68 4.01 -1.24
N ILE A 227 -16.43 3.52 -1.30
CA ILE A 227 -15.24 4.37 -1.30
C ILE A 227 -15.27 5.34 -2.49
N LEU A 228 -15.52 4.86 -3.71
CA LEU A 228 -15.57 5.70 -4.90
C LEU A 228 -16.69 6.76 -4.82
N THR A 229 -17.84 6.41 -4.27
CA THR A 229 -18.95 7.35 -4.04
C THR A 229 -18.51 8.44 -3.06
N SER A 230 -17.87 8.07 -1.94
CA SER A 230 -17.37 9.02 -0.96
C SER A 230 -16.31 9.95 -1.56
N LEU A 231 -15.30 9.39 -2.26
CA LEU A 231 -14.25 10.16 -2.92
C LEU A 231 -14.77 11.10 -4.02
N SER A 232 -15.90 10.75 -4.64
CA SER A 232 -16.57 11.58 -5.67
C SER A 232 -17.42 12.70 -5.09
N SER A 233 -17.67 12.69 -3.79
CA SER A 233 -18.47 13.71 -3.11
C SER A 233 -17.71 15.06 -2.99
N PRO A 234 -18.42 16.18 -2.81
CA PRO A 234 -17.77 17.48 -2.58
C PRO A 234 -16.87 17.53 -1.34
N GLU A 235 -17.01 16.60 -0.41
CA GLU A 235 -16.14 16.44 0.77
C GLU A 235 -14.71 16.17 0.32
N TYR A 236 -14.51 15.21 -0.58
CA TYR A 236 -13.20 14.73 -1.01
C TYR A 236 -12.77 15.19 -2.40
N ARG A 237 -13.72 15.46 -3.29
CA ARG A 237 -13.42 15.94 -4.63
C ARG A 237 -13.34 17.47 -4.65
N ALA A 238 -12.28 18.00 -5.21
CA ALA A 238 -12.11 19.42 -5.42
C ALA A 238 -12.98 19.92 -6.59
N GLU A 239 -13.33 21.20 -6.52
CA GLU A 239 -13.90 21.91 -7.68
C GLU A 239 -12.83 22.09 -8.76
N GLU A 240 -13.25 22.11 -10.01
CA GLU A 240 -12.36 22.33 -11.15
C GLU A 240 -11.59 23.67 -11.01
N GLY A 241 -10.29 23.60 -11.28
CA GLY A 241 -9.38 24.76 -11.14
C GLY A 241 -9.00 25.13 -9.71
N LYS A 242 -9.49 24.38 -8.70
CA LYS A 242 -9.09 24.52 -7.30
C LYS A 242 -8.07 23.48 -6.89
N ASN A 243 -7.65 23.50 -5.61
CA ASN A 243 -6.78 22.49 -4.99
C ASN A 243 -5.46 22.24 -5.76
N GLY A 244 -4.90 23.27 -6.42
CA GLY A 244 -3.69 23.12 -7.23
C GLY A 244 -3.85 22.19 -8.45
N ASN A 245 -5.08 22.04 -8.96
CA ASN A 245 -5.49 21.12 -10.03
C ASN A 245 -5.42 19.63 -9.66
N PHE A 246 -5.29 19.29 -8.40
CA PHE A 246 -5.50 17.92 -7.93
C PHE A 246 -6.99 17.61 -7.79
N ILE A 247 -7.36 16.36 -8.07
CA ILE A 247 -8.76 15.90 -8.02
C ILE A 247 -9.22 15.72 -6.57
N LEU A 248 -8.41 15.05 -5.76
CA LEU A 248 -8.77 14.70 -4.39
C LEU A 248 -8.12 15.62 -3.36
N LYS A 249 -8.89 15.87 -2.30
CA LYS A 249 -8.50 16.55 -1.06
C LYS A 249 -8.24 15.50 0.03
N HIS A 250 -7.77 15.95 1.18
CA HIS A 250 -7.75 15.19 2.44
C HIS A 250 -6.94 13.89 2.39
N SER A 251 -5.75 13.96 1.80
CA SER A 251 -4.77 12.87 1.90
C SER A 251 -3.73 13.18 2.97
N THR A 252 -3.17 12.12 3.56
CA THR A 252 -2.17 12.24 4.61
C THR A 252 -0.95 11.37 4.32
N GLY A 253 0.17 12.01 3.97
CA GLY A 253 1.42 11.33 3.63
C GLY A 253 2.19 10.83 4.85
N ALA A 254 2.68 11.75 5.70
CA ALA A 254 3.60 11.39 6.77
C ALA A 254 3.49 12.31 8.00
N ILE A 255 2.45 12.17 8.80
CA ILE A 255 2.26 12.93 10.05
C ILE A 255 3.47 12.86 10.99
N PRO A 256 4.11 11.69 11.23
CA PRO A 256 5.27 11.64 12.11
C PRO A 256 6.45 12.50 11.67
N HIS A 257 6.52 12.82 10.37
CA HIS A 257 7.55 13.69 9.80
C HIS A 257 7.08 15.14 9.65
N GLY A 258 5.83 15.45 9.99
CA GLY A 258 5.23 16.77 9.84
C GLY A 258 5.09 17.21 8.38
N SER A 259 5.01 16.27 7.46
CA SER A 259 4.90 16.52 6.03
C SER A 259 3.65 15.88 5.43
N GLU A 260 3.11 16.51 4.39
CA GLU A 260 1.95 16.01 3.64
C GLU A 260 0.74 15.69 4.54
N VAL A 261 0.39 16.63 5.41
CA VAL A 261 -0.72 16.49 6.35
C VAL A 261 -1.93 17.21 5.80
N ASP A 262 -2.99 16.47 5.53
CA ASP A 262 -4.26 16.98 4.97
C ASP A 262 -4.07 17.79 3.68
N VAL A 263 -3.40 17.17 2.69
CA VAL A 263 -3.02 17.79 1.41
C VAL A 263 -3.45 16.93 0.22
N PRO A 264 -3.51 17.49 -0.99
CA PRO A 264 -3.65 16.70 -2.19
C PRO A 264 -2.38 15.90 -2.47
N LEU A 265 -2.52 14.66 -2.97
CA LEU A 265 -1.41 13.80 -3.34
C LEU A 265 -1.65 13.19 -4.72
N ILE A 266 -0.64 13.26 -5.59
CA ILE A 266 -0.77 12.82 -6.99
C ILE A 266 -1.13 11.32 -7.12
N TYR A 267 -0.63 10.49 -6.23
CA TYR A 267 -0.97 9.06 -6.25
C TYR A 267 -2.38 8.79 -5.74
N ALA A 268 -2.99 9.68 -4.95
CA ALA A 268 -4.41 9.58 -4.62
C ALA A 268 -5.26 9.74 -5.88
N ASP A 269 -4.97 10.74 -6.71
CA ASP A 269 -5.64 10.97 -7.98
C ASP A 269 -5.42 9.82 -8.96
N TYR A 270 -4.17 9.32 -9.06
CA TYR A 270 -3.85 8.20 -9.94
C TYR A 270 -4.70 6.97 -9.61
N TYR A 271 -4.71 6.53 -8.35
CA TYR A 271 -5.46 5.34 -7.96
C TYR A 271 -6.97 5.54 -7.95
N PHE A 272 -7.43 6.76 -7.72
CA PHE A 272 -8.84 7.10 -7.89
C PHE A 272 -9.29 6.93 -9.35
N LEU A 273 -8.53 7.46 -10.30
CA LEU A 273 -8.80 7.31 -11.73
C LEU A 273 -8.66 5.85 -12.18
N GLU A 274 -7.66 5.12 -11.68
CA GLU A 274 -7.53 3.69 -11.95
C GLU A 274 -8.74 2.89 -11.44
N ALA A 275 -9.21 3.19 -10.23
CA ALA A 275 -10.39 2.53 -9.67
C ALA A 275 -11.66 2.83 -10.48
N LEU A 276 -11.85 4.09 -10.90
CA LEU A 276 -12.96 4.46 -11.80
C LEU A 276 -12.88 3.72 -13.14
N LEU A 277 -11.67 3.60 -13.71
CA LEU A 277 -11.47 2.86 -14.96
C LEU A 277 -11.76 1.36 -14.77
N ARG A 278 -11.30 0.75 -13.70
CA ARG A 278 -11.59 -0.65 -13.35
C ARG A 278 -13.09 -0.87 -13.18
N TYR A 279 -13.77 0.02 -12.48
CA TYR A 279 -15.22 -0.04 -12.32
C TYR A 279 -15.95 0.10 -13.67
N ASN A 280 -15.57 1.09 -14.49
CA ASN A 280 -16.15 1.27 -15.81
C ASN A 280 -15.98 0.04 -16.70
N ARG A 281 -14.81 -0.60 -16.67
CA ARG A 281 -14.58 -1.86 -17.40
C ARG A 281 -15.46 -2.99 -16.87
N MET A 282 -15.58 -3.11 -15.54
CA MET A 282 -16.39 -4.14 -14.89
C MET A 282 -17.87 -4.06 -15.31
N ILE A 283 -18.49 -2.86 -15.28
CA ILE A 283 -19.91 -2.70 -15.66
C ILE A 283 -20.15 -2.89 -17.16
N ASN A 284 -19.13 -2.70 -17.98
CA ASN A 284 -19.18 -2.93 -19.44
C ASN A 284 -18.69 -4.34 -19.83
N ASN A 285 -18.56 -5.27 -18.86
CA ASN A 285 -18.08 -6.65 -19.09
C ASN A 285 -16.74 -6.73 -19.84
N LYS A 286 -15.86 -5.76 -19.64
CA LYS A 286 -14.49 -5.74 -20.17
C LYS A 286 -13.51 -6.29 -19.15
N PRO A 287 -12.35 -6.82 -19.56
CA PRO A 287 -11.28 -7.17 -18.63
C PRO A 287 -10.94 -5.97 -17.73
N ILE A 288 -10.79 -6.20 -16.43
CA ILE A 288 -10.51 -5.13 -15.44
C ILE A 288 -9.15 -4.46 -15.70
N LEU A 289 -8.23 -5.21 -16.33
CA LEU A 289 -6.88 -4.77 -16.70
C LEU A 289 -6.70 -4.80 -18.22
#